data_758679ea2e3ca9bae194b21b0a8a30d9
#
_entry.id   758679ea2e3ca9bae194b21b0a8a30d9
#
_cell.length_a   1.000
_cell.length_b   1.000
_cell.length_c   1.000
_cell.angle_alpha   90.00
_cell.angle_beta   90.00
_cell.angle_gamma   90.00
#
_symmetry.space_group_name_H-M   'P 1'
#
loop_
_entity.id
_entity.type
_entity.pdbx_description
1 polymer ?
#
loop_
_entity_poly.entity_id
_entity_poly.type
_entity_poly.pdbx_seq_one_letter_code
_entity_poly.pdbx_strand_id
1 'polypeptide(L)'
;MNTEQSRRAFLASGGIAAIGAAGLVGSAGAGEVGAFSRRGPGGPVVISSGNGIRAVERAYQMVLGGSDTAVAVVDGVGLVEADPGDMSVGYGGLPNEDGVVQLDASVMHGPTHKAGSVGALEDTLHAAQVALKVLQTTDHVMIVGDGARQFARAHGFPEKDMLSDRARQVWLKWKLNNSSRDDWLDESERDWNPEGTQVAMGRQSTPVAFTYGTIHCGAVDGRGDVSACTTTSGLSYKIPGRVGDSPIIGAGMFVDNEVGSAGATGRGESVIQSCGAFAVVRAMESGMEPSEACVHVLRGIAKKSRLQKRLADNDGRPKFNVIMYALRKDGVHGSAAMFLGAKYA
;
A
#
# COMPACT_ATOMS: atom_id res chain seq x y z
N MET A 1 2.45 3.02 -35.84
CA MET A 1 2.17 4.23 -35.04
C MET A 1 3.30 4.37 -34.03
N ASN A 2 3.96 5.52 -34.00
CA ASN A 2 5.27 5.73 -33.41
C ASN A 2 5.23 5.66 -31.89
N THR A 3 6.06 4.85 -31.26
CA THR A 3 6.22 4.67 -29.80
C THR A 3 6.51 6.00 -29.04
N GLU A 4 7.09 6.99 -29.71
CA GLU A 4 7.31 8.33 -29.14
C GLU A 4 6.05 9.18 -29.01
N GLN A 5 5.10 9.07 -29.92
CA GLN A 5 3.81 9.78 -29.82
C GLN A 5 2.94 9.21 -28.69
N SER A 6 3.01 7.90 -28.43
CA SER A 6 2.33 7.24 -27.32
C SER A 6 2.89 7.69 -25.96
N ARG A 7 4.23 7.81 -25.83
CA ARG A 7 4.88 8.30 -24.62
C ARG A 7 4.60 9.77 -24.32
N ARG A 8 4.55 10.62 -25.35
CA ARG A 8 4.19 12.05 -25.21
C ARG A 8 2.73 12.24 -24.82
N ALA A 9 1.82 11.43 -25.36
CA ALA A 9 0.41 11.45 -24.97
C ALA A 9 0.22 10.96 -23.51
N PHE A 10 0.98 9.94 -23.07
CA PHE A 10 0.98 9.46 -21.70
C PHE A 10 1.53 10.52 -20.71
N LEU A 11 2.64 11.16 -21.05
CA LEU A 11 3.22 12.22 -20.22
C LEU A 11 2.41 13.54 -20.24
N ALA A 12 1.64 13.78 -21.29
CA ALA A 12 0.75 14.95 -21.40
C ALA A 12 -0.60 14.74 -20.70
N SER A 13 -1.06 13.49 -20.56
CA SER A 13 -2.29 13.12 -19.83
C SER A 13 -2.03 12.65 -18.39
N GLY A 14 -0.81 12.14 -18.10
CA GLY A 14 -0.33 11.70 -16.79
C GLY A 14 0.50 12.76 -16.09
N GLY A 15 0.05 14.01 -16.07
CA GLY A 15 0.71 15.07 -15.34
C GLY A 15 0.75 14.73 -13.85
N ILE A 16 1.96 14.74 -13.27
CA ILE A 16 2.14 14.86 -11.82
C ILE A 16 1.38 16.12 -11.40
N ALA A 17 0.13 15.95 -10.98
CA ALA A 17 -0.66 17.07 -10.46
C ALA A 17 -0.09 17.42 -9.08
N ALA A 18 0.84 18.37 -9.04
CA ALA A 18 1.07 19.14 -7.83
C ALA A 18 -0.28 19.75 -7.43
N ILE A 19 -0.73 19.48 -6.20
CA ILE A 19 -1.95 20.04 -5.65
C ILE A 19 -1.76 21.55 -5.57
N GLY A 20 -2.29 22.28 -6.56
CA GLY A 20 -2.47 23.71 -6.51
C GLY A 20 -3.61 23.99 -5.53
N ALA A 21 -3.33 24.78 -4.49
CA ALA A 21 -4.33 25.28 -3.56
C ALA A 21 -5.34 26.16 -4.30
N ALA A 22 -6.54 25.64 -4.57
CA ALA A 22 -7.71 26.47 -4.86
C ALA A 22 -8.45 26.66 -3.53
N GLY A 23 -8.44 27.89 -3.04
CA GLY A 23 -9.00 28.25 -1.75
C GLY A 23 -10.52 28.03 -1.68
N LEU A 24 -10.94 27.40 -0.59
CA LEU A 24 -12.25 27.57 0.02
C LEU A 24 -12.01 27.99 1.47
N VAL A 25 -12.21 29.26 1.72
CA VAL A 25 -12.27 29.84 3.06
C VAL A 25 -13.58 29.38 3.71
N GLY A 26 -13.46 28.58 4.77
CA GLY A 26 -14.60 28.12 5.56
C GLY A 26 -14.18 27.43 6.83
N SER A 27 -14.23 28.17 7.94
CA SER A 27 -14.20 27.81 9.36
C SER A 27 -13.26 26.70 9.84
N ALA A 28 -12.29 27.10 10.65
CA ALA A 28 -11.35 26.29 11.42
C ALA A 28 -12.03 25.19 12.24
N GLY A 29 -11.55 23.90 12.09
CA GLY A 29 -12.02 22.87 13.01
C GLY A 29 -11.76 21.41 12.66
N ALA A 30 -11.12 21.05 11.55
CA ALA A 30 -10.67 19.69 11.26
C ALA A 30 -9.44 19.78 10.34
N GLY A 31 -8.41 18.95 10.59
CA GLY A 31 -7.27 18.89 9.67
C GLY A 31 -7.76 18.73 8.22
N GLU A 32 -7.25 19.58 7.32
CA GLU A 32 -7.68 19.60 5.93
C GLU A 32 -7.36 18.26 5.26
N VAL A 33 -8.40 17.51 4.91
CA VAL A 33 -8.30 16.31 4.08
C VAL A 33 -8.17 16.75 2.63
N GLY A 34 -7.01 16.51 2.02
CA GLY A 34 -6.81 16.76 0.59
C GLY A 34 -7.55 15.70 -0.23
N ALA A 35 -8.45 16.11 -1.13
CA ALA A 35 -9.24 15.24 -1.98
C ALA A 35 -9.12 15.62 -3.46
N PHE A 36 -9.13 14.63 -4.35
CA PHE A 36 -9.01 14.82 -5.78
C PHE A 36 -9.81 13.77 -6.57
N SER A 37 -10.62 14.20 -7.55
CA SER A 37 -11.32 13.33 -8.50
C SER A 37 -11.03 13.72 -9.93
N ARG A 38 -10.90 12.74 -10.84
CA ARG A 38 -10.82 12.94 -12.30
C ARG A 38 -11.73 11.98 -13.04
N ARG A 39 -12.25 12.43 -14.20
CA ARG A 39 -12.88 11.55 -15.18
C ARG A 39 -11.80 10.86 -16.01
N GLY A 40 -11.95 9.57 -16.19
CA GLY A 40 -11.13 8.79 -17.12
C GLY A 40 -11.49 9.09 -18.58
N PRO A 41 -10.60 8.77 -19.53
CA PRO A 41 -10.73 9.09 -20.96
C PRO A 41 -11.66 8.15 -21.75
N GLY A 42 -12.63 7.48 -21.14
CA GLY A 42 -13.55 6.56 -21.85
C GLY A 42 -12.91 5.25 -22.35
N GLY A 43 -11.75 4.88 -21.82
CA GLY A 43 -11.02 3.63 -22.08
C GLY A 43 -10.53 3.01 -20.77
N PRO A 44 -9.62 2.04 -20.81
CA PRO A 44 -9.04 1.44 -19.63
C PRO A 44 -8.42 2.49 -18.70
N VAL A 45 -8.61 2.34 -17.41
CA VAL A 45 -8.01 3.20 -16.39
C VAL A 45 -7.30 2.34 -15.35
N VAL A 46 -6.10 2.74 -14.97
CA VAL A 46 -5.34 2.12 -13.87
C VAL A 46 -4.91 3.21 -12.91
N ILE A 47 -5.12 2.98 -11.63
CA ILE A 47 -4.66 3.87 -10.55
C ILE A 47 -3.79 3.11 -9.56
N SER A 48 -2.90 3.82 -8.87
CA SER A 48 -2.06 3.23 -7.82
C SER A 48 -1.71 4.26 -6.75
N SER A 49 -1.23 3.79 -5.61
CA SER A 49 -0.53 4.62 -4.62
C SER A 49 0.70 5.30 -5.25
N GLY A 50 1.23 6.34 -4.60
CA GLY A 50 2.27 7.20 -5.19
C GLY A 50 3.60 6.52 -5.54
N ASN A 51 3.89 5.34 -4.98
CA ASN A 51 5.04 4.50 -5.33
C ASN A 51 4.77 3.57 -6.54
N GLY A 52 3.57 3.59 -7.11
CA GLY A 52 3.13 2.64 -8.13
C GLY A 52 3.17 3.13 -9.58
N ILE A 53 3.91 4.18 -9.94
CA ILE A 53 3.97 4.70 -11.33
C ILE A 53 4.36 3.60 -12.32
N ARG A 54 5.38 2.78 -12.00
CA ARG A 54 5.82 1.66 -12.84
C ARG A 54 4.74 0.56 -12.92
N ALA A 55 4.03 0.34 -11.81
CA ALA A 55 2.94 -0.63 -11.76
C ALA A 55 1.77 -0.19 -12.64
N VAL A 56 1.39 1.09 -12.60
CA VAL A 56 0.35 1.67 -13.47
C VAL A 56 0.71 1.51 -14.94
N GLU A 57 1.92 1.91 -15.34
CA GLU A 57 2.37 1.78 -16.73
C GLU A 57 2.29 0.33 -17.21
N ARG A 58 2.80 -0.61 -16.40
CA ARG A 58 2.80 -2.05 -16.75
C ARG A 58 1.38 -2.61 -16.83
N ALA A 59 0.55 -2.39 -15.81
CA ALA A 59 -0.82 -2.89 -15.78
C ALA A 59 -1.67 -2.29 -16.91
N TYR A 60 -1.51 -1.00 -17.20
CA TYR A 60 -2.21 -0.32 -18.29
C TYR A 60 -1.88 -0.94 -19.66
N GLN A 61 -0.60 -1.20 -19.94
CA GLN A 61 -0.19 -1.85 -21.19
C GLN A 61 -0.76 -3.27 -21.31
N MET A 62 -0.82 -4.01 -20.21
CA MET A 62 -1.41 -5.35 -20.20
C MET A 62 -2.92 -5.32 -20.46
N VAL A 63 -3.65 -4.41 -19.81
CA VAL A 63 -5.11 -4.24 -20.02
C VAL A 63 -5.39 -3.81 -21.47
N LEU A 64 -4.63 -2.88 -22.02
CA LEU A 64 -4.71 -2.50 -23.44
C LEU A 64 -4.46 -3.68 -24.38
N GLY A 65 -3.56 -4.59 -24.00
CA GLY A 65 -3.26 -5.82 -24.73
C GLY A 65 -4.31 -6.92 -24.55
N GLY A 66 -5.39 -6.67 -23.81
CA GLY A 66 -6.49 -7.62 -23.57
C GLY A 66 -6.25 -8.61 -22.42
N SER A 67 -5.24 -8.37 -21.57
CA SER A 67 -5.04 -9.16 -20.36
C SER A 67 -6.18 -8.93 -19.36
N ASP A 68 -6.47 -9.96 -18.57
CA ASP A 68 -7.37 -9.88 -17.44
C ASP A 68 -6.91 -8.80 -16.43
N THR A 69 -7.85 -8.04 -15.88
CA THR A 69 -7.54 -6.91 -14.98
C THR A 69 -6.85 -7.34 -13.69
N ALA A 70 -7.20 -8.50 -13.09
CA ALA A 70 -6.53 -9.01 -11.89
C ALA A 70 -5.10 -9.45 -12.20
N VAL A 71 -4.88 -10.10 -13.34
CA VAL A 71 -3.52 -10.49 -13.79
C VAL A 71 -2.67 -9.25 -14.01
N ALA A 72 -3.23 -8.23 -14.66
CA ALA A 72 -2.52 -7.00 -15.00
C ALA A 72 -2.08 -6.21 -13.74
N VAL A 73 -2.97 -6.03 -12.75
CA VAL A 73 -2.61 -5.31 -11.52
C VAL A 73 -1.58 -6.08 -10.69
N VAL A 74 -1.67 -7.41 -10.64
CA VAL A 74 -0.71 -8.26 -9.92
C VAL A 74 0.67 -8.24 -10.57
N ASP A 75 0.75 -8.30 -11.90
CA ASP A 75 2.02 -8.18 -12.62
C ASP A 75 2.64 -6.79 -12.41
N GLY A 76 1.81 -5.74 -12.44
CA GLY A 76 2.24 -4.37 -12.19
C GLY A 76 2.85 -4.18 -10.80
N VAL A 77 2.16 -4.59 -9.73
CA VAL A 77 2.68 -4.45 -8.35
C VAL A 77 3.91 -5.31 -8.12
N GLY A 78 4.06 -6.43 -8.83
CA GLY A 78 5.23 -7.30 -8.79
C GLY A 78 6.55 -6.58 -9.11
N LEU A 79 6.52 -5.51 -9.92
CA LEU A 79 7.68 -4.67 -10.19
C LEU A 79 8.15 -3.89 -8.95
N VAL A 80 7.22 -3.52 -8.08
CA VAL A 80 7.54 -2.83 -6.82
C VAL A 80 7.92 -3.84 -5.74
N GLU A 81 7.28 -5.00 -5.68
CA GLU A 81 7.69 -6.10 -4.80
C GLU A 81 9.14 -6.54 -5.03
N ALA A 82 9.63 -6.48 -6.26
CA ALA A 82 10.99 -6.85 -6.63
C ALA A 82 12.03 -5.72 -6.44
N ASP A 83 11.60 -4.49 -6.14
CA ASP A 83 12.48 -3.33 -6.04
C ASP A 83 13.13 -3.21 -4.66
N PRO A 84 14.46 -3.47 -4.52
CA PRO A 84 15.15 -3.34 -3.24
C PRO A 84 15.24 -1.89 -2.74
N GLY A 85 14.88 -0.92 -3.56
CA GLY A 85 14.85 0.50 -3.21
C GLY A 85 13.59 0.93 -2.46
N ASP A 86 12.48 0.19 -2.58
CA ASP A 86 11.26 0.44 -1.83
C ASP A 86 11.32 -0.29 -0.48
N MET A 87 11.58 0.44 0.61
CA MET A 87 11.67 -0.14 1.96
C MET A 87 10.31 -0.42 2.62
N SER A 88 9.24 -0.41 1.87
CA SER A 88 7.88 -0.57 2.39
C SER A 88 7.10 -1.73 1.75
N VAL A 89 7.62 -2.29 0.64
CA VAL A 89 6.97 -3.34 -0.14
C VAL A 89 8.00 -4.40 -0.54
N GLY A 90 7.66 -5.67 -0.42
CA GLY A 90 8.42 -6.77 -1.00
C GLY A 90 9.87 -6.89 -0.51
N TYR A 91 10.80 -7.11 -1.43
CA TYR A 91 12.22 -7.42 -1.18
C TYR A 91 13.01 -6.30 -0.48
N GLY A 92 12.63 -5.03 -0.70
CA GLY A 92 13.25 -3.90 0.01
C GLY A 92 12.66 -3.63 1.38
N GLY A 93 11.55 -4.29 1.72
CA GLY A 93 10.72 -4.02 2.89
C GLY A 93 11.45 -4.21 4.21
N LEU A 94 11.12 -3.34 5.19
CA LEU A 94 11.68 -3.46 6.54
C LEU A 94 11.08 -4.67 7.27
N PRO A 95 11.90 -5.39 8.04
CA PRO A 95 11.49 -6.62 8.71
C PRO A 95 10.64 -6.36 9.96
N ASN A 96 10.14 -7.45 10.55
CA ASN A 96 9.62 -7.49 11.91
C ASN A 96 10.73 -7.25 12.95
N GLU A 97 10.41 -7.24 14.23
CA GLU A 97 11.39 -6.99 15.32
C GLU A 97 12.50 -8.04 15.38
N ASP A 98 12.28 -9.26 14.88
CA ASP A 98 13.25 -10.35 14.85
C ASP A 98 14.12 -10.37 13.57
N GLY A 99 13.92 -9.41 12.67
CA GLY A 99 14.70 -9.31 11.43
C GLY A 99 14.14 -10.12 10.26
N VAL A 100 12.91 -10.64 10.37
CA VAL A 100 12.25 -11.42 9.32
C VAL A 100 11.29 -10.54 8.54
N VAL A 101 11.40 -10.52 7.21
CA VAL A 101 10.46 -9.83 6.34
C VAL A 101 9.21 -10.68 6.14
N GLN A 102 8.08 -10.17 6.60
CA GLN A 102 6.78 -10.81 6.48
C GLN A 102 5.87 -9.97 5.60
N LEU A 103 5.38 -10.55 4.52
CA LEU A 103 4.61 -9.89 3.48
C LEU A 103 3.12 -10.17 3.60
N ASP A 104 2.33 -9.16 3.27
CA ASP A 104 0.88 -9.24 3.20
C ASP A 104 0.43 -8.84 1.78
N ALA A 105 -0.49 -9.57 1.17
CA ALA A 105 -1.04 -9.22 -0.13
C ALA A 105 -2.48 -9.71 -0.29
N SER A 106 -3.25 -8.99 -1.09
CA SER A 106 -4.57 -9.44 -1.55
C SER A 106 -4.84 -9.03 -3.00
N VAL A 107 -5.66 -9.81 -3.67
CA VAL A 107 -6.20 -9.53 -5.00
C VAL A 107 -7.68 -9.89 -5.03
N MET A 108 -8.48 -9.07 -5.71
CA MET A 108 -9.90 -9.35 -5.92
C MET A 108 -10.27 -9.11 -7.37
N HIS A 109 -10.93 -10.09 -7.98
CA HIS A 109 -11.39 -10.10 -9.35
C HIS A 109 -12.87 -9.79 -9.40
N GLY A 110 -13.25 -8.61 -9.88
CA GLY A 110 -14.62 -8.14 -9.90
C GLY A 110 -15.57 -9.02 -10.68
N PRO A 111 -15.29 -9.42 -11.93
CA PRO A 111 -16.20 -10.21 -12.75
C PRO A 111 -16.65 -11.52 -12.11
N THR A 112 -15.82 -12.16 -11.29
CA THR A 112 -16.18 -13.41 -10.59
C THR A 112 -16.47 -13.23 -9.11
N HIS A 113 -16.23 -12.03 -8.59
CA HIS A 113 -16.29 -11.70 -7.16
C HIS A 113 -15.38 -12.59 -6.28
N LYS A 114 -14.39 -13.25 -6.89
CA LYS A 114 -13.40 -14.07 -6.18
C LYS A 114 -12.29 -13.19 -5.62
N ALA A 115 -11.74 -13.63 -4.50
CA ALA A 115 -10.59 -12.99 -3.87
C ALA A 115 -9.56 -14.03 -3.44
N GLY A 116 -8.31 -13.60 -3.31
CA GLY A 116 -7.24 -14.39 -2.74
C GLY A 116 -6.29 -13.49 -1.97
N SER A 117 -5.78 -13.98 -0.85
CA SER A 117 -4.85 -13.21 -0.02
C SER A 117 -3.86 -14.09 0.72
N VAL A 118 -2.74 -13.48 1.09
CA VAL A 118 -1.73 -14.07 1.96
C VAL A 118 -1.32 -13.04 3.03
N GLY A 119 -1.12 -13.50 4.26
CA GLY A 119 -0.66 -12.67 5.36
C GLY A 119 0.54 -13.30 6.06
N ALA A 120 1.45 -12.45 6.55
CA ALA A 120 2.69 -12.87 7.19
C ALA A 120 3.45 -13.94 6.36
N LEU A 121 3.46 -13.79 5.03
CA LEU A 121 4.18 -14.69 4.11
C LEU A 121 5.69 -14.38 4.19
N GLU A 122 6.50 -15.42 4.39
CA GLU A 122 7.95 -15.33 4.44
C GLU A 122 8.60 -15.99 3.22
N ASP A 123 9.86 -15.64 2.98
CA ASP A 123 10.76 -16.29 2.01
C ASP A 123 10.24 -16.34 0.57
N THR A 124 9.34 -15.45 0.19
CA THR A 124 8.73 -15.45 -1.15
C THR A 124 8.64 -14.03 -1.73
N LEU A 125 9.25 -13.81 -2.91
CA LEU A 125 9.39 -12.49 -3.51
C LEU A 125 8.06 -11.85 -3.92
N HIS A 126 7.14 -12.61 -4.51
CA HIS A 126 5.92 -12.10 -5.16
C HIS A 126 4.66 -12.50 -4.39
N ALA A 127 4.42 -11.85 -3.26
CA ALA A 127 3.26 -12.12 -2.41
C ALA A 127 1.92 -11.93 -3.17
N ALA A 128 1.83 -10.91 -4.03
CA ALA A 128 0.65 -10.67 -4.86
C ALA A 128 0.36 -11.81 -5.83
N GLN A 129 1.40 -12.43 -6.42
CA GLN A 129 1.22 -13.59 -7.30
C GLN A 129 0.77 -14.83 -6.52
N VAL A 130 1.26 -15.01 -5.28
CA VAL A 130 0.77 -16.08 -4.41
C VAL A 130 -0.69 -15.86 -4.05
N ALA A 131 -1.09 -14.63 -3.71
CA ALA A 131 -2.50 -14.28 -3.48
C ALA A 131 -3.37 -14.55 -4.69
N LEU A 132 -2.90 -14.21 -5.91
CA LEU A 132 -3.60 -14.55 -7.16
C LEU A 132 -3.72 -16.07 -7.35
N LYS A 133 -2.70 -16.83 -6.97
CA LYS A 133 -2.74 -18.31 -7.04
C LYS A 133 -3.78 -18.88 -6.06
N VAL A 134 -3.93 -18.32 -4.85
CA VAL A 134 -5.01 -18.69 -3.92
C VAL A 134 -6.37 -18.49 -4.56
N LEU A 135 -6.62 -17.31 -5.17
CA LEU A 135 -7.86 -17.00 -5.87
C LEU A 135 -8.15 -17.98 -7.03
N GLN A 136 -7.11 -18.35 -7.78
CA GLN A 136 -7.26 -19.16 -9.00
C GLN A 136 -7.46 -20.64 -8.74
N THR A 137 -6.89 -21.18 -7.67
CA THR A 137 -6.75 -22.64 -7.48
C THR A 137 -7.44 -23.19 -6.24
N THR A 138 -8.03 -22.33 -5.42
CA THR A 138 -8.71 -22.76 -4.18
C THR A 138 -10.07 -22.11 -4.02
N ASP A 139 -10.84 -22.58 -3.05
CA ASP A 139 -12.05 -21.96 -2.56
C ASP A 139 -11.80 -21.11 -1.29
N HIS A 140 -10.55 -21.05 -0.86
CA HIS A 140 -10.13 -20.20 0.26
C HIS A 140 -9.90 -18.76 -0.22
N VAL A 141 -10.18 -17.81 0.67
CA VAL A 141 -9.88 -16.39 0.45
C VAL A 141 -8.51 -16.01 1.03
N MET A 142 -8.10 -16.63 2.13
CA MET A 142 -6.87 -16.23 2.83
C MET A 142 -6.09 -17.43 3.38
N ILE A 143 -4.77 -17.43 3.15
CA ILE A 143 -3.82 -18.36 3.76
C ILE A 143 -2.71 -17.52 4.40
N VAL A 144 -2.23 -17.89 5.62
CA VAL A 144 -1.30 -17.07 6.38
C VAL A 144 -0.09 -17.84 6.91
N GLY A 145 1.00 -17.12 7.21
CA GLY A 145 2.20 -17.64 7.88
C GLY A 145 2.82 -18.83 7.16
N ASP A 146 3.20 -19.85 7.92
CA ASP A 146 3.85 -21.04 7.37
C ASP A 146 2.99 -21.79 6.35
N GLY A 147 1.66 -21.80 6.54
CA GLY A 147 0.74 -22.36 5.56
C GLY A 147 0.79 -21.64 4.21
N ALA A 148 0.92 -20.33 4.21
CA ALA A 148 1.08 -19.54 2.97
C ALA A 148 2.43 -19.83 2.30
N ARG A 149 3.50 -19.97 3.07
CA ARG A 149 4.83 -20.35 2.57
C ARG A 149 4.83 -21.75 1.94
N GLN A 150 4.22 -22.73 2.60
CA GLN A 150 4.07 -24.09 2.06
C GLN A 150 3.23 -24.10 0.76
N PHE A 151 2.14 -23.34 0.73
CA PHE A 151 1.31 -23.18 -0.47
C PHE A 151 2.11 -22.57 -1.61
N ALA A 152 2.90 -21.52 -1.36
CA ALA A 152 3.76 -20.90 -2.38
C ALA A 152 4.77 -21.90 -2.94
N ARG A 153 5.46 -22.66 -2.09
CA ARG A 153 6.40 -23.73 -2.51
C ARG A 153 5.72 -24.79 -3.35
N ALA A 154 4.56 -25.27 -2.93
CA ALA A 154 3.81 -26.29 -3.68
C ALA A 154 3.42 -25.82 -5.08
N HIS A 155 3.29 -24.51 -5.30
CA HIS A 155 3.02 -23.89 -6.61
C HIS A 155 4.27 -23.42 -7.37
N GLY A 156 5.48 -23.80 -6.88
CA GLY A 156 6.75 -23.53 -7.58
C GLY A 156 7.33 -22.14 -7.38
N PHE A 157 6.84 -21.36 -6.42
CA PHE A 157 7.46 -20.09 -6.07
C PHE A 157 8.82 -20.37 -5.38
N PRO A 158 9.92 -19.77 -5.86
CA PRO A 158 11.24 -20.00 -5.28
C PRO A 158 11.37 -19.32 -3.92
N GLU A 159 12.11 -19.99 -3.03
CA GLU A 159 12.51 -19.36 -1.77
C GLU A 159 13.57 -18.29 -2.00
N LYS A 160 13.47 -17.22 -1.23
CA LYS A 160 14.40 -16.09 -1.25
C LYS A 160 14.53 -15.48 0.13
N ASP A 161 15.78 -15.20 0.57
CA ASP A 161 15.98 -14.27 1.70
C ASP A 161 15.49 -12.89 1.30
N MET A 162 14.45 -12.43 1.99
CA MET A 162 13.78 -11.18 1.71
C MET A 162 14.41 -9.97 2.42
N LEU A 163 15.34 -10.20 3.34
CA LEU A 163 16.03 -9.14 4.07
C LEU A 163 17.22 -8.61 3.25
N SER A 164 16.97 -7.57 2.45
CA SER A 164 18.02 -6.89 1.68
C SER A 164 19.10 -6.29 2.59
N ASP A 165 20.33 -6.11 2.08
CA ASP A 165 21.44 -5.55 2.85
C ASP A 165 21.10 -4.18 3.44
N ARG A 166 20.41 -3.33 2.68
CA ARG A 166 19.96 -2.02 3.14
C ARG A 166 18.95 -2.13 4.28
N ALA A 167 17.94 -2.99 4.14
CA ALA A 167 16.94 -3.22 5.18
C ALA A 167 17.58 -3.82 6.44
N ARG A 168 18.54 -4.74 6.29
CA ARG A 168 19.34 -5.32 7.38
C ARG A 168 20.10 -4.26 8.17
N GLN A 169 20.77 -3.34 7.49
CA GLN A 169 21.51 -2.24 8.14
C GLN A 169 20.57 -1.32 8.92
N VAL A 170 19.42 -0.97 8.35
CA VAL A 170 18.42 -0.12 9.02
C VAL A 170 17.81 -0.83 10.22
N TRP A 171 17.50 -2.11 10.11
CA TRP A 171 16.98 -2.94 11.22
C TRP A 171 18.02 -3.07 12.35
N LEU A 172 19.27 -3.39 12.04
CA LEU A 172 20.34 -3.48 13.05
C LEU A 172 20.53 -2.15 13.79
N LYS A 173 20.52 -1.04 13.07
CA LYS A 173 20.58 0.29 13.68
C LYS A 173 19.41 0.54 14.64
N TRP A 174 18.19 0.15 14.25
CA TRP A 174 17.02 0.23 15.10
C TRP A 174 17.18 -0.66 16.35
N LYS A 175 17.61 -1.90 16.19
CA LYS A 175 17.76 -2.88 17.28
C LYS A 175 18.81 -2.42 18.31
N LEU A 176 19.93 -1.89 17.86
CA LEU A 176 21.01 -1.34 18.69
C LEU A 176 20.58 -0.13 19.54
N ASN A 177 19.57 0.61 19.09
CA ASN A 177 19.08 1.82 19.77
C ASN A 177 17.74 1.60 20.50
N ASN A 178 17.26 0.35 20.56
CA ASN A 178 15.95 0.05 21.10
C ASN A 178 15.92 0.09 22.65
N SER A 179 17.02 -0.25 23.32
CA SER A 179 17.14 -0.25 24.77
C SER A 179 18.60 -0.03 25.20
N SER A 180 18.79 0.70 26.29
CA SER A 180 20.08 0.81 26.97
C SER A 180 20.25 -0.25 28.11
N ARG A 181 19.34 -1.23 28.17
CA ARG A 181 19.31 -2.28 29.22
C ARG A 181 19.45 -3.68 28.68
N ASP A 182 19.78 -3.84 27.40
CA ASP A 182 20.08 -5.11 26.77
C ASP A 182 21.61 -5.27 26.58
N ASP A 183 22.05 -6.38 26.06
CA ASP A 183 23.46 -6.69 25.83
C ASP A 183 24.01 -6.15 24.49
N TRP A 184 23.24 -5.33 23.76
CA TRP A 184 23.69 -4.71 22.54
C TRP A 184 24.41 -3.39 22.84
N LEU A 185 25.69 -3.32 22.40
CA LEU A 185 26.49 -2.10 22.54
C LEU A 185 25.98 -1.00 21.59
N ASP A 186 25.67 0.16 22.10
CA ASP A 186 25.41 1.32 21.26
C ASP A 186 26.69 1.79 20.55
N GLU A 187 26.56 2.70 19.58
CA GLU A 187 27.69 3.15 18.75
C GLU A 187 28.79 3.84 19.57
N SER A 188 28.45 4.43 20.72
CA SER A 188 29.38 5.10 21.63
C SER A 188 30.17 4.15 22.54
N GLU A 189 29.69 2.91 22.68
CA GLU A 189 30.30 1.89 23.53
C GLU A 189 31.20 0.92 22.74
N ARG A 190 31.33 1.10 21.41
CA ARG A 190 32.15 0.26 20.53
C ARG A 190 33.56 0.80 20.45
N ASP A 191 34.43 0.30 21.30
CA ASP A 191 35.86 0.70 21.36
C ASP A 191 36.69 0.35 20.11
N TRP A 192 36.17 -0.53 19.25
CA TRP A 192 36.89 -1.02 18.10
C TRP A 192 36.25 -0.61 16.77
N ASN A 193 36.83 0.38 16.11
CA ASN A 193 36.50 0.79 14.76
C ASN A 193 37.72 0.65 13.84
N PRO A 194 37.85 -0.48 13.10
CA PRO A 194 39.02 -0.75 12.28
C PRO A 194 39.19 0.19 11.10
N GLU A 195 38.19 0.92 10.70
CA GLU A 195 38.23 1.78 9.50
C GLU A 195 38.41 3.27 9.78
N GLY A 196 38.57 3.68 11.03
CA GLY A 196 38.92 5.06 11.40
C GLY A 196 37.92 6.13 10.92
N THR A 197 36.76 5.74 10.50
CA THR A 197 35.74 6.69 10.04
C THR A 197 35.00 7.24 11.27
N GLN A 198 35.47 8.36 11.80
CA GLN A 198 34.71 9.16 12.73
C GLN A 198 33.47 9.67 12.01
N VAL A 199 32.38 8.90 12.04
CA VAL A 199 31.07 9.47 11.83
C VAL A 199 30.67 10.11 13.15
N ALA A 200 31.03 11.38 13.28
CA ALA A 200 30.52 12.24 14.34
C ALA A 200 29.01 12.39 14.11
N MET A 201 28.23 11.41 14.49
CA MET A 201 26.80 11.56 14.64
C MET A 201 26.55 12.01 16.10
N GLY A 202 26.39 13.33 16.25
CA GLY A 202 25.82 13.89 17.44
C GLY A 202 24.57 13.10 17.82
N ARG A 203 24.32 12.96 19.12
CA ARG A 203 23.10 12.42 19.72
C ARG A 203 21.85 13.18 19.21
N GLN A 204 21.47 12.95 18.00
CA GLN A 204 20.13 13.11 17.54
C GLN A 204 19.63 11.67 17.31
N SER A 205 18.91 11.16 18.30
CA SER A 205 17.94 10.09 18.06
C SER A 205 16.94 10.65 17.04
N THR A 206 17.33 10.59 15.77
CA THR A 206 16.34 10.76 14.71
C THR A 206 15.37 9.61 14.91
N PRO A 207 14.12 9.85 15.27
CA PRO A 207 13.15 8.79 15.32
C PRO A 207 13.22 8.13 13.96
N VAL A 208 13.51 6.83 13.90
CA VAL A 208 13.35 6.09 12.65
C VAL A 208 11.90 6.27 12.29
N ALA A 209 11.63 7.11 11.30
CA ALA A 209 10.28 7.43 10.90
C ALA A 209 9.61 6.08 10.59
N PHE A 210 8.52 5.77 11.29
CA PHE A 210 7.71 4.60 10.97
C PHE A 210 7.30 4.74 9.51
N THR A 211 7.89 3.93 8.65
CA THR A 211 7.52 3.91 7.25
C THR A 211 6.28 3.05 7.11
N TYR A 212 5.15 3.72 6.92
CA TYR A 212 3.96 3.07 6.38
C TYR A 212 4.13 3.04 4.87
N GLY A 213 4.32 1.89 4.31
CA GLY A 213 4.36 1.74 2.87
C GLY A 213 3.54 0.54 2.44
N THR A 214 2.82 0.74 1.41
CA THR A 214 1.95 -0.25 0.78
C THR A 214 1.82 0.17 -0.67
N ILE A 215 1.71 -0.76 -1.60
CA ILE A 215 1.22 -0.44 -2.93
C ILE A 215 -0.20 -0.96 -3.08
N HIS A 216 -1.10 -0.09 -3.52
CA HIS A 216 -2.41 -0.44 -4.05
C HIS A 216 -2.42 -0.18 -5.54
N CYS A 217 -2.99 -1.08 -6.32
CA CYS A 217 -3.22 -0.91 -7.75
C CYS A 217 -4.62 -1.41 -8.10
N GLY A 218 -5.43 -0.54 -8.73
CA GLY A 218 -6.76 -0.87 -9.23
C GLY A 218 -6.83 -0.61 -10.73
N ALA A 219 -7.52 -1.47 -11.47
CA ALA A 219 -7.72 -1.34 -12.91
C ALA A 219 -9.18 -1.56 -13.29
N VAL A 220 -9.63 -0.82 -14.31
CA VAL A 220 -10.86 -1.08 -15.06
C VAL A 220 -10.53 -1.16 -16.53
N ASP A 221 -11.07 -2.14 -17.22
CA ASP A 221 -10.89 -2.30 -18.68
C ASP A 221 -11.98 -1.55 -19.46
N GLY A 222 -11.89 -1.62 -20.81
CA GLY A 222 -12.86 -0.98 -21.71
C GLY A 222 -14.28 -1.59 -21.67
N ARG A 223 -14.47 -2.71 -20.98
CA ARG A 223 -15.80 -3.34 -20.75
C ARG A 223 -16.40 -2.96 -19.41
N GLY A 224 -15.62 -2.32 -18.54
CA GLY A 224 -16.02 -1.98 -17.17
C GLY A 224 -15.72 -3.10 -16.18
N ASP A 225 -14.86 -4.07 -16.52
CA ASP A 225 -14.40 -5.10 -15.60
C ASP A 225 -13.33 -4.56 -14.68
N VAL A 226 -13.57 -4.62 -13.38
CA VAL A 226 -12.73 -4.01 -12.34
C VAL A 226 -12.00 -5.08 -11.54
N SER A 227 -10.71 -4.88 -11.29
CA SER A 227 -9.94 -5.67 -10.31
C SER A 227 -8.96 -4.80 -9.56
N ALA A 228 -8.52 -5.26 -8.39
CA ALA A 228 -7.51 -4.55 -7.60
C ALA A 228 -6.61 -5.53 -6.86
N CYS A 229 -5.41 -5.02 -6.54
CA CYS A 229 -4.39 -5.71 -5.75
C CYS A 229 -3.77 -4.73 -4.75
N THR A 230 -3.44 -5.23 -3.56
CA THR A 230 -2.71 -4.48 -2.54
C THR A 230 -1.64 -5.39 -1.96
N THR A 231 -0.39 -4.90 -1.83
CA THR A 231 0.74 -5.65 -1.26
C THR A 231 1.66 -4.75 -0.43
N THR A 232 2.29 -5.32 0.59
CA THR A 232 3.10 -4.58 1.57
C THR A 232 4.06 -5.49 2.32
N SER A 233 5.14 -4.92 2.89
CA SER A 233 5.89 -5.53 3.98
C SER A 233 5.33 -5.19 5.38
N GLY A 234 4.25 -4.44 5.43
CA GLY A 234 3.56 -4.06 6.67
C GLY A 234 4.28 -2.98 7.46
N LEU A 235 4.03 -2.95 8.75
CA LEU A 235 4.63 -2.00 9.67
C LEU A 235 6.07 -2.42 9.99
N SER A 236 7.02 -1.47 9.93
CA SER A 236 8.42 -1.71 10.31
C SER A 236 8.53 -2.16 11.77
N TYR A 237 9.33 -3.18 12.00
CA TYR A 237 9.60 -3.75 13.34
C TYR A 237 8.34 -4.21 14.08
N LYS A 238 7.35 -4.65 13.31
CA LYS A 238 6.12 -5.24 13.85
C LYS A 238 6.41 -6.50 14.66
N ILE A 239 5.52 -6.83 15.57
CA ILE A 239 5.54 -8.13 16.26
C ILE A 239 5.41 -9.24 15.21
N PRO A 240 6.21 -10.32 15.29
CA PRO A 240 6.10 -11.46 14.36
C PRO A 240 4.67 -12.00 14.26
N GLY A 241 4.20 -12.19 13.03
CA GLY A 241 2.82 -12.61 12.77
C GLY A 241 1.78 -11.49 12.76
N ARG A 242 2.15 -10.22 13.02
CA ARG A 242 1.22 -9.11 12.82
C ARG A 242 0.88 -8.96 11.34
N VAL A 243 -0.39 -8.99 11.04
CA VAL A 243 -0.98 -8.75 9.71
C VAL A 243 -1.64 -7.38 9.70
N GLY A 244 -1.42 -6.59 8.63
CA GLY A 244 -2.06 -5.30 8.41
C GLY A 244 -3.42 -5.41 7.72
N ASP A 245 -3.86 -4.29 7.16
CA ASP A 245 -5.11 -4.21 6.39
C ASP A 245 -4.99 -4.81 4.98
N SER A 246 -3.79 -4.79 4.40
CA SER A 246 -3.56 -5.14 2.99
C SER A 246 -4.09 -6.52 2.58
N PRO A 247 -4.00 -7.61 3.38
CA PRO A 247 -4.52 -8.91 2.98
C PRO A 247 -5.99 -9.11 3.38
N ILE A 248 -6.59 -8.18 4.10
CA ILE A 248 -7.96 -8.29 4.60
C ILE A 248 -8.92 -7.66 3.59
N ILE A 249 -9.64 -8.53 2.87
CA ILE A 249 -10.68 -8.10 1.92
C ILE A 249 -11.73 -7.25 2.66
N GLY A 250 -12.00 -6.08 2.11
CA GLY A 250 -12.87 -5.07 2.71
C GLY A 250 -12.15 -4.04 3.58
N ALA A 251 -10.95 -4.34 4.08
CA ALA A 251 -10.13 -3.38 4.81
C ALA A 251 -9.16 -2.65 3.88
N GLY A 252 -8.01 -3.25 3.54
CA GLY A 252 -6.99 -2.63 2.71
C GLY A 252 -7.34 -2.56 1.22
N MET A 253 -8.25 -3.41 0.75
CA MET A 253 -8.75 -3.42 -0.62
C MET A 253 -10.15 -4.06 -0.67
N PHE A 254 -10.99 -3.58 -1.60
CA PHE A 254 -12.27 -4.18 -1.95
C PHE A 254 -12.65 -3.87 -3.39
N VAL A 255 -13.32 -4.82 -4.05
CA VAL A 255 -13.84 -4.68 -5.42
C VAL A 255 -15.29 -5.13 -5.48
N ASP A 256 -16.11 -4.34 -6.15
CA ASP A 256 -17.47 -4.71 -6.58
C ASP A 256 -17.61 -4.34 -8.05
N ASN A 257 -17.80 -5.33 -8.94
CA ASN A 257 -17.82 -5.10 -10.38
C ASN A 257 -18.97 -4.21 -10.85
N GLU A 258 -20.04 -4.08 -10.04
CA GLU A 258 -21.14 -3.17 -10.33
C GLU A 258 -20.85 -1.73 -9.96
N VAL A 259 -19.86 -1.49 -9.07
CA VAL A 259 -19.55 -0.17 -8.50
C VAL A 259 -18.15 0.28 -8.88
N GLY A 260 -17.12 -0.51 -8.50
CA GLY A 260 -15.72 -0.14 -8.65
C GLY A 260 -14.82 -0.78 -7.60
N SER A 261 -13.66 -0.21 -7.39
CA SER A 261 -12.67 -0.67 -6.40
C SER A 261 -12.23 0.46 -5.48
N ALA A 262 -11.75 0.07 -4.31
CA ALA A 262 -11.04 0.97 -3.39
C ALA A 262 -9.87 0.26 -2.72
N GLY A 263 -8.88 1.06 -2.30
CA GLY A 263 -7.75 0.59 -1.52
C GLY A 263 -7.26 1.63 -0.53
N ALA A 264 -6.42 1.18 0.39
CA ALA A 264 -5.86 2.03 1.44
C ALA A 264 -4.37 1.80 1.63
N THR A 265 -3.68 2.84 2.09
CA THR A 265 -2.30 2.79 2.58
C THR A 265 -2.19 3.59 3.88
N GLY A 266 -1.22 3.24 4.72
CA GLY A 266 -1.00 3.95 5.98
C GLY A 266 -1.26 3.07 7.20
N ARG A 267 -1.93 3.63 8.24
CA ARG A 267 -2.18 2.89 9.48
C ARG A 267 -3.22 1.79 9.30
N GLY A 268 -2.76 0.55 9.12
CA GLY A 268 -3.60 -0.61 8.83
C GLY A 268 -4.67 -0.90 9.89
N GLU A 269 -4.33 -0.82 11.17
CA GLU A 269 -5.29 -1.09 12.28
C GLU A 269 -6.52 -0.18 12.23
N SER A 270 -6.32 1.10 11.85
CA SER A 270 -7.45 2.04 11.74
C SER A 270 -8.32 1.76 10.52
N VAL A 271 -7.71 1.26 9.45
CA VAL A 271 -8.40 0.83 8.24
C VAL A 271 -9.20 -0.46 8.49
N ILE A 272 -8.59 -1.46 9.18
CA ILE A 272 -9.25 -2.71 9.58
C ILE A 272 -10.49 -2.42 10.42
N GLN A 273 -10.33 -1.63 11.49
CA GLN A 273 -11.41 -1.28 12.41
C GLN A 273 -12.58 -0.53 11.75
N SER A 274 -12.38 -0.01 10.55
CA SER A 274 -13.37 0.76 9.80
C SER A 274 -13.88 0.06 8.56
N CYS A 275 -13.39 -1.16 8.24
CA CYS A 275 -13.64 -1.84 6.97
C CYS A 275 -13.45 -0.88 5.80
N GLY A 276 -12.28 -0.19 5.78
CA GLY A 276 -12.11 1.08 5.07
C GLY A 276 -12.40 1.02 3.58
N ALA A 277 -11.83 0.06 2.85
CA ALA A 277 -12.05 -0.06 1.40
C ALA A 277 -13.50 -0.46 1.06
N PHE A 278 -14.10 -1.37 1.82
CA PHE A 278 -15.53 -1.72 1.67
C PHE A 278 -16.42 -0.50 1.89
N ALA A 279 -16.16 0.29 2.94
CA ALA A 279 -16.92 1.50 3.22
C ALA A 279 -16.84 2.54 2.09
N VAL A 280 -15.68 2.69 1.44
CA VAL A 280 -15.52 3.57 0.27
C VAL A 280 -16.36 3.07 -0.91
N VAL A 281 -16.30 1.77 -1.23
CA VAL A 281 -17.11 1.20 -2.34
C VAL A 281 -18.60 1.35 -2.05
N ARG A 282 -19.06 1.09 -0.83
CA ARG A 282 -20.47 1.30 -0.45
C ARG A 282 -20.89 2.78 -0.51
N ALA A 283 -20.00 3.70 -0.19
CA ALA A 283 -20.25 5.13 -0.36
C ALA A 283 -20.40 5.52 -1.85
N MET A 284 -19.55 4.96 -2.74
CA MET A 284 -19.70 5.15 -4.19
C MET A 284 -21.00 4.54 -4.72
N GLU A 285 -21.41 3.36 -4.23
CA GLU A 285 -22.68 2.73 -4.59
C GLU A 285 -23.88 3.61 -4.22
N SER A 286 -23.79 4.36 -3.10
CA SER A 286 -24.81 5.32 -2.69
C SER A 286 -24.80 6.63 -3.47
N GLY A 287 -23.93 6.76 -4.47
CA GLY A 287 -23.86 7.91 -5.39
C GLY A 287 -22.79 8.94 -5.05
N MET A 288 -21.92 8.71 -4.07
CA MET A 288 -20.78 9.63 -3.81
C MET A 288 -19.74 9.52 -4.91
N GLU A 289 -19.15 10.66 -5.28
CA GLU A 289 -17.97 10.67 -6.13
C GLU A 289 -16.76 10.01 -5.43
N PRO A 290 -15.81 9.37 -6.16
CA PRO A 290 -14.71 8.60 -5.56
C PRO A 290 -13.93 9.35 -4.48
N SER A 291 -13.58 10.63 -4.71
CA SER A 291 -12.87 11.43 -3.71
C SER A 291 -13.72 11.75 -2.49
N GLU A 292 -15.01 12.02 -2.68
CA GLU A 292 -15.94 12.29 -1.57
C GLU A 292 -16.14 11.04 -0.71
N ALA A 293 -16.25 9.86 -1.33
CA ALA A 293 -16.32 8.59 -0.63
C ALA A 293 -15.06 8.34 0.22
N CYS A 294 -13.86 8.60 -0.33
CA CYS A 294 -12.60 8.54 0.41
C CYS A 294 -12.60 9.51 1.61
N VAL A 295 -12.97 10.77 1.40
CA VAL A 295 -13.06 11.79 2.48
C VAL A 295 -14.05 11.38 3.56
N HIS A 296 -15.22 10.85 3.17
CA HIS A 296 -16.24 10.39 4.11
C HIS A 296 -15.69 9.34 5.08
N VAL A 297 -15.01 8.32 4.54
CA VAL A 297 -14.42 7.24 5.36
C VAL A 297 -13.28 7.75 6.22
N LEU A 298 -12.37 8.58 5.67
CA LEU A 298 -11.25 9.18 6.42
C LEU A 298 -11.73 10.05 7.59
N ARG A 299 -12.80 10.82 7.42
CA ARG A 299 -13.43 11.57 8.52
C ARG A 299 -13.94 10.65 9.63
N GLY A 300 -14.52 9.50 9.25
CA GLY A 300 -14.94 8.47 10.20
C GLY A 300 -13.77 7.90 11.01
N ILE A 301 -12.65 7.57 10.34
CA ILE A 301 -11.42 7.09 10.99
C ILE A 301 -10.85 8.18 11.91
N ALA A 302 -10.74 9.42 11.45
CA ALA A 302 -10.22 10.52 12.25
C ALA A 302 -11.08 10.78 13.51
N LYS A 303 -12.40 10.72 13.39
CA LYS A 303 -13.30 10.82 14.54
C LYS A 303 -13.04 9.72 15.58
N LYS A 304 -12.88 8.47 15.15
CA LYS A 304 -12.65 7.32 16.04
C LYS A 304 -11.25 7.34 16.67
N SER A 305 -10.25 7.90 15.99
CA SER A 305 -8.89 8.00 16.53
C SER A 305 -8.82 8.81 17.83
N ARG A 306 -9.74 9.75 18.04
CA ARG A 306 -9.85 10.57 19.27
C ARG A 306 -10.15 9.73 20.52
N LEU A 307 -10.70 8.53 20.36
CA LEU A 307 -10.98 7.61 21.46
C LEU A 307 -9.71 6.99 22.05
N GLN A 308 -8.56 7.14 21.36
CA GLN A 308 -7.28 6.57 21.78
C GLN A 308 -6.23 7.67 21.88
N LYS A 309 -5.80 8.01 23.12
CA LYS A 309 -4.84 9.10 23.40
C LYS A 309 -3.56 9.04 22.57
N ARG A 310 -3.06 7.85 22.24
CA ARG A 310 -1.84 7.68 21.44
C ARG A 310 -2.05 8.03 19.96
N LEU A 311 -3.29 8.00 19.47
CA LEU A 311 -3.64 8.16 18.05
C LEU A 311 -4.06 9.58 17.67
N ALA A 312 -4.33 10.42 18.64
CA ALA A 312 -4.68 11.82 18.41
C ALA A 312 -3.81 12.75 19.28
N ASP A 313 -3.61 13.96 18.79
CA ASP A 313 -2.99 15.05 19.57
C ASP A 313 -4.01 15.69 20.55
N ASN A 314 -3.57 16.73 21.27
CA ASN A 314 -4.42 17.43 22.23
C ASN A 314 -5.60 18.17 21.57
N ASP A 315 -5.49 18.49 20.27
CA ASP A 315 -6.56 19.12 19.49
C ASP A 315 -7.47 18.06 18.84
N GLY A 316 -7.21 16.78 19.08
CA GLY A 316 -7.95 15.66 18.51
C GLY A 316 -7.63 15.37 17.04
N ARG A 317 -6.48 15.84 16.53
CA ARG A 317 -6.03 15.54 15.18
C ARG A 317 -5.29 14.19 15.17
N PRO A 318 -5.52 13.34 14.14
CA PRO A 318 -4.76 12.08 14.01
C PRO A 318 -3.25 12.32 13.96
N LYS A 319 -2.48 11.48 14.66
CA LYS A 319 -1.00 11.46 14.64
C LYS A 319 -0.44 10.49 13.60
N PHE A 320 -1.28 9.96 12.72
CA PHE A 320 -0.93 8.99 11.69
C PHE A 320 -1.63 9.34 10.37
N ASN A 321 -1.10 8.84 9.28
CA ASN A 321 -1.70 9.01 7.97
C ASN A 321 -2.48 7.76 7.53
N VAL A 322 -3.55 7.98 6.80
CA VAL A 322 -4.24 7.02 5.93
C VAL A 322 -4.52 7.73 4.62
N ILE A 323 -4.23 7.05 3.53
CA ILE A 323 -4.57 7.49 2.18
C ILE A 323 -5.52 6.45 1.61
N MET A 324 -6.61 6.89 0.98
CA MET A 324 -7.55 6.03 0.29
C MET A 324 -7.59 6.37 -1.19
N TYR A 325 -7.77 5.34 -1.99
CA TYR A 325 -7.84 5.38 -3.44
C TYR A 325 -9.14 4.75 -3.86
N ALA A 326 -9.82 5.32 -4.86
CA ALA A 326 -11.07 4.80 -5.37
C ALA A 326 -11.13 4.92 -6.89
N LEU A 327 -11.59 3.86 -7.54
CA LEU A 327 -11.77 3.76 -8.98
C LEU A 327 -13.18 3.19 -9.25
N ARG A 328 -14.04 3.99 -9.85
CA ARG A 328 -15.38 3.58 -10.26
C ARG A 328 -15.33 2.85 -11.60
N LYS A 329 -16.29 1.94 -11.86
CA LYS A 329 -16.32 1.12 -13.08
C LYS A 329 -16.39 1.92 -14.40
N ASP A 330 -16.82 3.18 -14.36
CA ASP A 330 -16.85 4.10 -15.51
C ASP A 330 -15.53 4.87 -15.72
N GLY A 331 -14.48 4.52 -14.96
CA GLY A 331 -13.16 5.15 -15.04
C GLY A 331 -13.03 6.45 -14.24
N VAL A 332 -14.09 6.94 -13.61
CA VAL A 332 -13.94 8.06 -12.65
C VAL A 332 -13.15 7.58 -11.44
N HIS A 333 -12.16 8.34 -11.04
CA HIS A 333 -11.27 7.95 -9.94
C HIS A 333 -10.92 9.14 -9.05
N GLY A 334 -10.49 8.85 -7.84
CA GLY A 334 -10.09 9.86 -6.88
C GLY A 334 -9.33 9.28 -5.70
N SER A 335 -8.74 10.15 -4.91
CA SER A 335 -8.08 9.79 -3.67
C SER A 335 -8.27 10.87 -2.62
N ALA A 336 -8.05 10.50 -1.36
CA ALA A 336 -7.97 11.43 -0.26
C ALA A 336 -6.95 10.95 0.78
N ALA A 337 -6.35 11.88 1.51
CA ALA A 337 -5.38 11.61 2.56
C ALA A 337 -5.66 12.45 3.80
N MET A 338 -5.30 11.93 4.99
CA MET A 338 -5.43 12.70 6.23
C MET A 338 -4.40 13.83 6.32
N PHE A 339 -3.25 13.70 5.66
CA PHE A 339 -2.19 14.71 5.63
C PHE A 339 -1.93 15.21 4.22
N LEU A 340 -1.56 16.49 4.11
CA LEU A 340 -1.18 17.11 2.85
C LEU A 340 0.09 16.45 2.26
N GLY A 341 0.24 16.57 0.93
CA GLY A 341 1.42 16.08 0.21
C GLY A 341 1.37 14.61 -0.21
N ALA A 342 0.30 13.89 0.08
CA ALA A 342 0.09 12.56 -0.48
C ALA A 342 -0.05 12.62 -2.01
N LYS A 343 0.47 11.57 -2.69
CA LYS A 343 0.40 11.42 -4.15
C LYS A 343 -0.22 10.07 -4.49
N TYR A 344 -0.82 10.00 -5.68
CA TYR A 344 -1.21 8.74 -6.31
C TYR A 344 -0.88 8.79 -7.80
N ALA A 345 -0.77 7.62 -8.42
CA ALA A 345 -0.49 7.45 -9.83
C ALA A 345 -1.73 6.95 -10.58
#